data_0a364319310ddb840222738e1ad550fb
#
_entry.id   0a364319310ddb840222738e1ad550fb
#
_cell.length_a   1.000
_cell.length_b   1.000
_cell.length_c   1.000
_cell.angle_alpha   90.00
_cell.angle_beta   90.00
_cell.angle_gamma   90.00
#
_symmetry.space_group_name_H-M   'P 1'
#
loop_
_entity.id
_entity.type
_entity.pdbx_description
1 polymer ?
#
loop_
_entity_poly.entity_id
_entity_poly.type
_entity_poly.pdbx_seq_one_letter_code
_entity_poly.pdbx_strand_id
1 'polypeptide(L)'
;MKRIVLAVLMLVAFFSCSNDVLQEEVLTRHEDGNKKEVRYYVKNEDGSKNYVRETWYYMEGMKHLDGPIIGGKRNGVFETYYKSGALMSKGTFIDGIREGEAFTYYENGNVKYQGFYVNGKECGIWKFYEENGELDKEVNRDLR
;
A
#
# COMPACT_ATOMS: atom_id res chain seq x y z
N MET A 1 19.89 -63.72 -19.61
CA MET A 1 19.92 -62.26 -19.83
C MET A 1 18.64 -61.69 -19.25
N LYS A 2 18.71 -61.13 -18.01
CA LYS A 2 17.55 -60.48 -17.36
C LYS A 2 17.51 -59.02 -17.75
N ARG A 3 16.44 -58.62 -18.42
CA ARG A 3 16.18 -57.20 -18.73
C ARG A 3 15.60 -56.51 -17.53
N ILE A 4 16.33 -55.53 -16.93
CA ILE A 4 15.87 -54.65 -15.87
C ILE A 4 15.10 -53.56 -16.56
N VAL A 5 13.78 -53.50 -16.34
CA VAL A 5 12.92 -52.38 -16.74
C VAL A 5 13.00 -51.34 -15.63
N LEU A 6 13.69 -50.25 -15.91
CA LEU A 6 13.75 -49.08 -15.02
C LEU A 6 12.44 -48.30 -15.18
N ALA A 7 11.54 -48.40 -14.20
CA ALA A 7 10.37 -47.56 -14.14
C ALA A 7 10.77 -46.15 -13.67
N VAL A 8 10.80 -45.19 -14.59
CA VAL A 8 10.97 -43.78 -14.26
C VAL A 8 9.65 -43.30 -13.70
N LEU A 9 9.60 -43.10 -12.36
CA LEU A 9 8.49 -42.44 -11.69
C LEU A 9 8.56 -40.94 -12.03
N MET A 10 7.78 -40.48 -12.98
CA MET A 10 7.55 -39.04 -13.18
C MET A 10 6.76 -38.49 -11.99
N LEU A 11 7.45 -37.79 -11.11
CA LEU A 11 6.84 -36.99 -10.07
C LEU A 11 6.16 -35.77 -10.75
N VAL A 12 4.89 -35.89 -11.08
CA VAL A 12 4.10 -34.74 -11.53
C VAL A 12 3.86 -33.85 -10.30
N ALA A 13 4.68 -32.82 -10.15
CA ALA A 13 4.43 -31.75 -9.20
C ALA A 13 3.15 -31.03 -9.67
N PHE A 14 2.04 -31.33 -9.03
CA PHE A 14 0.84 -30.51 -9.12
C PHE A 14 1.16 -29.16 -8.49
N PHE A 15 1.55 -28.18 -9.31
CA PHE A 15 1.41 -26.78 -8.93
C PHE A 15 -0.11 -26.54 -8.78
N SER A 16 -0.58 -26.63 -7.54
CA SER A 16 -1.89 -26.09 -7.17
C SER A 16 -1.79 -24.58 -7.35
N CYS A 17 -2.25 -24.11 -8.51
CA CYS A 17 -2.55 -22.69 -8.69
C CYS A 17 -3.79 -22.43 -7.83
N SER A 18 -3.60 -22.02 -6.56
CA SER A 18 -4.69 -21.49 -5.76
C SER A 18 -5.20 -20.26 -6.52
N ASN A 19 -6.38 -20.37 -7.11
CA ASN A 19 -7.13 -19.23 -7.63
C ASN A 19 -7.61 -18.40 -6.42
N ASP A 20 -6.68 -17.68 -5.77
CA ASP A 20 -7.02 -16.76 -4.70
C ASP A 20 -7.79 -15.58 -5.30
N VAL A 21 -9.11 -15.75 -5.38
CA VAL A 21 -9.99 -14.69 -5.89
C VAL A 21 -10.01 -13.56 -4.86
N LEU A 22 -9.46 -12.41 -5.26
CA LEU A 22 -9.51 -11.19 -4.47
C LEU A 22 -10.97 -10.73 -4.35
N GLN A 23 -11.47 -10.63 -3.12
CA GLN A 23 -12.82 -10.18 -2.79
C GLN A 23 -12.78 -8.84 -2.08
N GLU A 24 -13.85 -8.04 -2.22
CA GLU A 24 -13.97 -6.77 -1.52
C GLU A 24 -14.99 -6.83 -0.38
N GLU A 25 -14.75 -6.06 0.67
CA GLU A 25 -15.67 -5.77 1.75
C GLU A 25 -15.75 -4.26 1.97
N VAL A 26 -16.95 -3.71 1.82
CA VAL A 26 -17.20 -2.29 2.09
C VAL A 26 -17.41 -2.11 3.58
N LEU A 27 -16.48 -1.46 4.28
CA LEU A 27 -16.57 -1.24 5.72
C LEU A 27 -17.42 -0.02 6.06
N THR A 28 -17.26 1.06 5.32
CA THR A 28 -18.02 2.30 5.51
C THR A 28 -18.47 2.89 4.18
N ARG A 29 -19.54 3.71 4.24
CA ARG A 29 -20.08 4.45 3.11
C ARG A 29 -20.15 5.93 3.44
N HIS A 30 -20.15 6.76 2.41
CA HIS A 30 -20.52 8.17 2.47
C HIS A 30 -22.04 8.33 2.64
N GLU A 31 -22.48 9.55 2.95
CA GLU A 31 -23.90 9.87 3.15
C GLU A 31 -24.76 9.62 1.90
N ASP A 32 -24.16 9.74 0.71
CA ASP A 32 -24.79 9.44 -0.59
C ASP A 32 -24.85 7.93 -0.93
N GLY A 33 -24.32 7.07 -0.04
CA GLY A 33 -24.28 5.61 -0.20
C GLY A 33 -23.09 5.08 -0.95
N ASN A 34 -22.22 5.94 -1.53
CA ASN A 34 -20.99 5.52 -2.19
C ASN A 34 -19.98 4.89 -1.22
N LYS A 35 -19.12 3.99 -1.72
CA LYS A 35 -18.06 3.36 -0.92
C LYS A 35 -17.12 4.42 -0.37
N LYS A 36 -16.80 4.36 0.94
CA LYS A 36 -15.83 5.23 1.59
C LYS A 36 -14.57 4.45 1.97
N GLU A 37 -14.72 3.38 2.74
CA GLU A 37 -13.61 2.49 3.13
C GLU A 37 -13.91 1.08 2.64
N VAL A 38 -12.95 0.49 1.93
CA VAL A 38 -13.02 -0.86 1.38
C VAL A 38 -11.78 -1.63 1.79
N ARG A 39 -11.97 -2.87 2.22
CA ARG A 39 -10.88 -3.83 2.36
C ARG A 39 -11.02 -4.94 1.35
N TYR A 40 -9.88 -5.34 0.83
CA TYR A 40 -9.78 -6.48 -0.05
C TYR A 40 -9.15 -7.65 0.71
N TYR A 41 -9.70 -8.82 0.50
CA TYR A 41 -9.27 -10.04 1.17
C TYR A 41 -9.26 -11.25 0.24
N VAL A 42 -8.46 -12.25 0.61
CA VAL A 42 -8.56 -13.61 0.10
C VAL A 42 -9.12 -14.50 1.22
N LYS A 43 -9.85 -15.53 0.86
CA LYS A 43 -10.33 -16.53 1.84
C LYS A 43 -9.25 -17.58 2.08
N ASN A 44 -8.98 -17.84 3.34
CA ASN A 44 -8.17 -18.98 3.76
C ASN A 44 -8.96 -20.29 3.57
N GLU A 45 -8.28 -21.45 3.70
CA GLU A 45 -8.89 -22.78 3.60
C GLU A 45 -10.00 -23.01 4.63
N ASP A 46 -9.89 -22.40 5.83
CA ASP A 46 -10.88 -22.46 6.90
C ASP A 46 -12.07 -21.49 6.70
N GLY A 47 -12.09 -20.75 5.58
CA GLY A 47 -13.11 -19.75 5.25
C GLY A 47 -12.90 -18.38 5.91
N SER A 48 -11.88 -18.20 6.74
CA SER A 48 -11.54 -16.91 7.34
C SER A 48 -11.04 -15.92 6.28
N LYS A 49 -11.20 -14.62 6.57
CA LYS A 49 -10.76 -13.54 5.68
C LYS A 49 -9.32 -13.12 6.01
N ASN A 50 -8.44 -13.20 5.03
CA ASN A 50 -7.11 -12.60 5.10
C ASN A 50 -7.13 -11.28 4.33
N TYR A 51 -7.17 -10.15 5.05
CA TYR A 51 -7.18 -8.83 4.46
C TYR A 51 -5.78 -8.46 3.97
N VAL A 52 -5.70 -8.07 2.68
CA VAL A 52 -4.42 -7.82 1.99
C VAL A 52 -4.28 -6.38 1.50
N ARG A 53 -5.37 -5.61 1.45
CA ARG A 53 -5.36 -4.24 0.94
C ARG A 53 -6.46 -3.40 1.58
N GLU A 54 -6.16 -2.12 1.80
CA GLU A 54 -7.09 -1.07 2.24
C GLU A 54 -7.16 0.01 1.18
N THR A 55 -8.36 0.41 0.80
CA THR A 55 -8.59 1.51 -0.15
C THR A 55 -9.69 2.41 0.38
N TRP A 56 -9.45 3.71 0.38
CA TRP A 56 -10.45 4.72 0.71
C TRP A 56 -10.79 5.52 -0.53
N TYR A 57 -12.02 5.98 -0.60
CA TYR A 57 -12.55 6.73 -1.72
C TYR A 57 -13.09 8.08 -1.27
N TYR A 58 -12.99 9.08 -2.12
CA TYR A 58 -13.77 10.30 -2.02
C TYR A 58 -15.25 10.00 -2.32
N MET A 59 -16.14 10.94 -1.95
CA MET A 59 -17.58 10.82 -2.18
C MET A 59 -17.89 10.61 -3.67
N GLU A 60 -17.14 11.26 -4.56
CA GLU A 60 -17.27 11.16 -6.01
C GLU A 60 -16.71 9.86 -6.61
N GLY A 61 -16.21 8.94 -5.77
CA GLY A 61 -15.76 7.60 -6.17
C GLY A 61 -14.29 7.48 -6.59
N MET A 62 -13.53 8.60 -6.65
CA MET A 62 -12.09 8.53 -6.90
C MET A 62 -11.35 8.00 -5.67
N LYS A 63 -10.22 7.30 -5.89
CA LYS A 63 -9.37 6.87 -4.80
C LYS A 63 -8.82 8.07 -4.02
N HIS A 64 -8.86 7.94 -2.69
CA HIS A 64 -8.23 8.88 -1.76
C HIS A 64 -6.98 8.29 -1.12
N LEU A 65 -7.01 7.01 -0.73
CA LEU A 65 -5.90 6.29 -0.09
C LEU A 65 -5.90 4.85 -0.58
N ASP A 66 -4.71 4.28 -0.74
CA ASP A 66 -4.54 2.90 -1.17
C ASP A 66 -3.23 2.32 -0.62
N GLY A 67 -3.27 1.07 -0.15
CA GLY A 67 -2.06 0.40 0.32
C GLY A 67 -2.29 -1.00 0.89
N PRO A 68 -1.20 -1.77 1.05
CA PRO A 68 -1.26 -3.16 1.50
C PRO A 68 -1.48 -3.28 3.01
N ILE A 69 -2.16 -4.37 3.41
CA ILE A 69 -2.35 -4.76 4.81
C ILE A 69 -1.74 -6.15 5.00
N ILE A 70 -1.03 -6.35 6.11
CA ILE A 70 -0.55 -7.66 6.57
C ILE A 70 -0.93 -7.80 8.04
N GLY A 71 -1.59 -8.89 8.41
CA GLY A 71 -2.00 -9.13 9.80
C GLY A 71 -2.90 -8.03 10.38
N GLY A 72 -3.73 -7.39 9.53
CA GLY A 72 -4.63 -6.30 9.94
C GLY A 72 -3.97 -4.93 10.11
N LYS A 73 -2.68 -4.80 9.88
CA LYS A 73 -1.91 -3.56 9.97
C LYS A 73 -1.43 -3.10 8.60
N ARG A 74 -1.27 -1.78 8.43
CA ARG A 74 -0.61 -1.20 7.24
C ARG A 74 0.82 -1.69 7.18
N ASN A 75 1.22 -2.26 6.02
CA ASN A 75 2.56 -2.80 5.84
C ASN A 75 2.97 -2.73 4.37
N GLY A 76 3.91 -1.84 4.05
CA GLY A 76 4.32 -1.51 2.69
C GLY A 76 4.01 -0.07 2.31
N VAL A 77 4.06 0.23 1.02
CA VAL A 77 3.85 1.58 0.50
C VAL A 77 2.36 1.93 0.49
N PHE A 78 2.02 3.06 1.11
CA PHE A 78 0.71 3.69 1.05
C PHE A 78 0.78 4.95 0.21
N GLU A 79 -0.23 5.13 -0.62
CA GLU A 79 -0.39 6.26 -1.50
C GLU A 79 -1.69 6.99 -1.20
N THR A 80 -1.65 8.32 -1.27
CA THR A 80 -2.86 9.15 -1.24
C THR A 80 -2.96 9.97 -2.50
N TYR A 81 -4.17 10.33 -2.88
CA TYR A 81 -4.45 10.99 -4.15
C TYR A 81 -5.32 12.21 -3.94
N TYR A 82 -5.14 13.22 -4.77
CA TYR A 82 -6.05 14.34 -4.93
C TYR A 82 -7.38 13.88 -5.57
N LYS A 83 -8.41 14.70 -5.50
CA LYS A 83 -9.69 14.44 -6.19
C LYS A 83 -9.54 14.37 -7.72
N SER A 84 -8.53 15.02 -8.29
CA SER A 84 -8.16 14.92 -9.71
C SER A 84 -7.58 13.55 -10.08
N GLY A 85 -7.19 12.72 -9.08
CA GLY A 85 -6.49 11.47 -9.28
C GLY A 85 -4.97 11.60 -9.30
N ALA A 86 -4.41 12.81 -9.23
CA ALA A 86 -2.98 13.03 -9.11
C ALA A 86 -2.47 12.50 -7.76
N LEU A 87 -1.24 11.96 -7.73
CA LEU A 87 -0.61 11.47 -6.51
C LEU A 87 -0.37 12.65 -5.54
N MET A 88 -0.92 12.57 -4.33
CA MET A 88 -0.75 13.58 -3.30
C MET A 88 0.38 13.25 -2.34
N SER A 89 0.49 11.98 -1.92
CA SER A 89 1.60 11.55 -1.06
C SER A 89 1.89 10.06 -1.21
N LYS A 90 3.11 9.68 -0.86
CA LYS A 90 3.47 8.28 -0.64
C LYS A 90 4.43 8.14 0.53
N GLY A 91 4.33 7.01 1.25
CA GLY A 91 5.22 6.67 2.35
C GLY A 91 5.06 5.20 2.72
N THR A 92 6.06 4.68 3.41
CA THR A 92 6.10 3.28 3.82
C THR A 92 5.61 3.13 5.25
N PHE A 93 4.92 2.02 5.51
CA PHE A 93 4.53 1.57 6.83
C PHE A 93 5.09 0.18 7.10
N ILE A 94 5.53 -0.06 8.33
CA ILE A 94 5.90 -1.37 8.86
C ILE A 94 5.07 -1.57 10.14
N ASP A 95 4.26 -2.63 10.17
CA ASP A 95 3.37 -2.95 11.30
C ASP A 95 2.47 -1.79 11.76
N GLY A 96 2.04 -0.95 10.82
CA GLY A 96 1.19 0.22 11.08
C GLY A 96 1.95 1.50 11.46
N ILE A 97 3.27 1.45 11.57
CA ILE A 97 4.13 2.58 11.94
C ILE A 97 4.81 3.13 10.68
N ARG A 98 4.85 4.47 10.54
CA ARG A 98 5.58 5.10 9.42
C ARG A 98 7.07 4.84 9.54
N GLU A 99 7.67 4.39 8.42
CA GLU A 99 9.09 4.04 8.34
C GLU A 99 9.66 4.40 6.96
N GLY A 100 10.88 4.93 6.91
CA GLY A 100 11.55 5.24 5.66
C GLY A 100 11.14 6.55 5.02
N GLU A 101 11.40 6.68 3.72
CA GLU A 101 11.14 7.89 2.95
C GLU A 101 9.64 8.20 2.83
N ALA A 102 9.32 9.49 2.89
CA ALA A 102 7.99 10.02 2.66
C ALA A 102 8.05 11.21 1.72
N PHE A 103 7.10 11.24 0.79
CA PHE A 103 6.96 12.29 -0.20
C PHE A 103 5.54 12.84 -0.17
N THR A 104 5.42 14.15 -0.35
CA THR A 104 4.16 14.82 -0.67
C THR A 104 4.38 15.66 -1.91
N TYR A 105 3.39 15.69 -2.76
CA TYR A 105 3.45 16.34 -4.07
C TYR A 105 2.39 17.45 -4.16
N TYR A 106 2.65 18.44 -4.96
CA TYR A 106 1.64 19.35 -5.48
C TYR A 106 0.79 18.63 -6.53
N GLU A 107 -0.36 19.21 -6.86
CA GLU A 107 -1.27 18.58 -7.85
C GLU A 107 -0.68 18.57 -9.26
N ASN A 108 0.27 19.46 -9.56
CA ASN A 108 1.06 19.47 -10.80
C ASN A 108 2.13 18.35 -10.86
N GLY A 109 2.29 17.55 -9.79
CA GLY A 109 3.24 16.44 -9.68
C GLY A 109 4.62 16.80 -9.14
N ASN A 110 4.93 18.09 -8.94
CA ASN A 110 6.17 18.50 -8.31
C ASN A 110 6.18 18.14 -6.82
N VAL A 111 7.35 17.79 -6.29
CA VAL A 111 7.51 17.49 -4.86
C VAL A 111 7.20 18.76 -4.06
N LYS A 112 6.33 18.65 -3.06
CA LYS A 112 6.02 19.70 -2.10
C LYS A 112 6.93 19.62 -0.88
N TYR A 113 7.10 18.41 -0.34
CA TYR A 113 8.12 18.13 0.67
C TYR A 113 8.47 16.64 0.66
N GLN A 114 9.68 16.37 1.15
CA GLN A 114 10.19 15.01 1.35
C GLN A 114 10.99 14.95 2.63
N GLY A 115 11.03 13.77 3.23
CA GLY A 115 11.76 13.52 4.45
C GLY A 115 11.78 12.05 4.81
N PHE A 116 12.16 11.78 6.03
CA PHE A 116 12.36 10.42 6.50
C PHE A 116 11.67 10.20 7.86
N TYR A 117 11.07 9.02 8.04
CA TYR A 117 10.49 8.58 9.31
C TYR A 117 11.28 7.39 9.87
N VAL A 118 11.49 7.41 11.19
CA VAL A 118 11.98 6.28 11.97
C VAL A 118 11.03 6.05 13.14
N ASN A 119 10.46 4.86 13.24
CA ASN A 119 9.50 4.53 14.29
C ASN A 119 8.36 5.55 14.42
N GLY A 120 7.83 6.03 13.31
CA GLY A 120 6.72 6.99 13.24
C GLY A 120 7.08 8.45 13.53
N LYS A 121 8.34 8.75 13.79
CA LYS A 121 8.83 10.12 14.05
C LYS A 121 9.61 10.65 12.86
N GLU A 122 9.42 11.93 12.55
CA GLU A 122 10.24 12.63 11.57
C GLU A 122 11.68 12.69 12.05
N CYS A 123 12.65 12.38 11.17
CA CYS A 123 14.07 12.46 11.47
C CYS A 123 14.85 13.00 10.27
N GLY A 124 16.10 13.40 10.51
CA GLY A 124 17.00 13.93 9.51
C GLY A 124 16.54 15.25 8.91
N ILE A 125 16.99 15.52 7.70
CA ILE A 125 16.69 16.76 6.98
C ILE A 125 15.44 16.59 6.16
N TRP A 126 14.45 17.44 6.44
CA TRP A 126 13.21 17.57 5.65
C TRP A 126 13.38 18.71 4.68
N LYS A 127 13.10 18.45 3.40
CA LYS A 127 13.18 19.42 2.31
C LYS A 127 11.79 19.85 1.88
N PHE A 128 11.61 21.15 1.73
CA PHE A 128 10.36 21.78 1.28
C PHE A 128 10.63 22.52 -0.02
N TYR A 129 9.70 22.43 -0.93
CA TYR A 129 9.83 22.99 -2.28
C TYR A 129 8.62 23.86 -2.61
N GLU A 130 8.84 24.86 -3.44
CA GLU A 130 7.79 25.66 -4.07
C GLU A 130 7.09 24.84 -5.17
N GLU A 131 5.91 25.30 -5.61
CA GLU A 131 5.13 24.61 -6.63
C GLU A 131 5.83 24.54 -7.99
N ASN A 132 6.78 25.44 -8.27
CA ASN A 132 7.63 25.42 -9.45
C ASN A 132 8.80 24.40 -9.35
N GLY A 133 8.95 23.75 -8.19
CA GLY A 133 9.97 22.74 -7.92
C GLY A 133 11.28 23.29 -7.34
N GLU A 134 11.39 24.61 -7.10
CA GLU A 134 12.55 25.19 -6.45
C GLU A 134 12.57 24.85 -4.95
N LEU A 135 13.77 24.62 -4.40
CA LEU A 135 13.95 24.37 -2.96
C LEU A 135 13.62 25.65 -2.18
N ASP A 136 12.60 25.59 -1.31
CA ASP A 136 12.24 26.67 -0.39
C ASP A 136 13.13 26.65 0.86
N LYS A 137 13.17 25.50 1.57
CA LYS A 137 13.94 25.37 2.81
C LYS A 137 14.24 23.93 3.17
N GLU A 138 15.21 23.77 4.08
CA GLU A 138 15.52 22.53 4.77
C GLU A 138 15.31 22.70 6.29
N VAL A 139 14.77 21.66 6.92
CA VAL A 139 14.53 21.64 8.38
C VAL A 139 15.13 20.37 8.95
N ASN A 140 16.08 20.50 9.88
CA ASN A 140 16.60 19.35 10.61
C ASN A 140 15.63 18.97 11.76
N ARG A 141 15.09 17.75 11.73
CA ARG A 141 14.14 17.23 12.71
C ARG A 141 14.83 16.53 13.90
N ASP A 142 16.11 16.23 13.80
CA ASP A 142 16.88 15.61 14.89
C ASP A 142 17.23 16.60 16.01
N LEU A 143 17.08 17.90 15.77
CA LEU A 143 17.43 18.97 16.71
C LEU A 143 16.28 19.40 17.66
N ARG A 144 15.22 18.56 17.81
CA ARG A 144 14.08 18.84 18.70
C ARG A 144 14.05 17.97 19.94
#